data_42f62be0c7ae544d8da00a405874abc9
#
_entry.id   42f62be0c7ae544d8da00a405874abc9
#
_cell.length_a   1.000
_cell.length_b   1.000
_cell.length_c   1.000
_cell.angle_alpha   90.00
_cell.angle_beta   90.00
_cell.angle_gamma   90.00
#
_symmetry.space_group_name_H-M   'P 1'
#
loop_
_entity.id
_entity.type
_entity.pdbx_description
1 polymer ?
#
loop_
_entity_poly.entity_id
_entity_poly.type
_entity_poly.pdbx_seq_one_letter_code
_entity_poly.pdbx_strand_id
1 'polypeptide(L)'
;MSDVATAAGVAKGTLYLYFPTREALFLSLLGGHYAAWFDALDARLHEPGLTAPGWADWITRELAARPSFVRLVALLHVVLEQNVPLPEVLAFKRQLAQRMKYSGAALEQALQLPEGAGSRLLLWLQAIVPGLAQMAAPPPPLRAAVAADTELVGLLIDFATEMRALLVAVVHGLQGKTETSR
;
A
#
# COMPACT_ATOMS: atom_id res chain seq x y z
N MET A 1 14.52 -17.93 7.18
CA MET A 1 14.12 -19.19 6.52
C MET A 1 13.99 -20.36 7.50
N SER A 2 14.93 -20.58 8.43
CA SER A 2 14.82 -21.69 9.42
C SER A 2 13.54 -21.54 10.26
N ASP A 3 13.31 -20.38 10.84
CA ASP A 3 12.15 -20.14 11.71
C ASP A 3 10.81 -20.25 10.93
N VAL A 4 10.81 -19.84 9.65
CA VAL A 4 9.64 -19.99 8.78
C VAL A 4 9.38 -21.48 8.48
N ALA A 5 10.41 -22.26 8.16
CA ALA A 5 10.29 -23.69 7.92
C ALA A 5 9.74 -24.41 9.19
N THR A 6 10.27 -24.08 10.35
CA THR A 6 9.81 -24.61 11.63
C THR A 6 8.34 -24.26 11.89
N ALA A 7 7.96 -23.01 11.70
CA ALA A 7 6.56 -22.56 11.90
C ALA A 7 5.59 -23.21 10.91
N ALA A 8 6.04 -23.49 9.68
CA ALA A 8 5.27 -24.15 8.63
C ALA A 8 5.25 -25.69 8.74
N GLY A 9 6.02 -26.28 9.68
CA GLY A 9 6.13 -27.73 9.83
C GLY A 9 6.81 -28.45 8.67
N VAL A 10 7.70 -27.75 7.91
CA VAL A 10 8.41 -28.33 6.76
C VAL A 10 9.92 -28.27 6.96
N ALA A 11 10.66 -29.14 6.23
CA ALA A 11 12.12 -29.08 6.23
C ALA A 11 12.60 -27.79 5.54
N LYS A 12 13.71 -27.21 6.03
CA LYS A 12 14.32 -26.01 5.45
C LYS A 12 14.64 -26.18 3.97
N GLY A 13 15.13 -27.36 3.56
CA GLY A 13 15.41 -27.71 2.16
C GLY A 13 14.16 -27.67 1.29
N THR A 14 13.01 -28.12 1.81
CA THR A 14 11.72 -28.07 1.11
C THR A 14 11.31 -26.62 0.83
N LEU A 15 11.51 -25.72 1.79
CA LEU A 15 11.19 -24.30 1.59
C LEU A 15 12.03 -23.66 0.47
N TYR A 16 13.33 -24.04 0.37
CA TYR A 16 14.21 -23.52 -0.69
C TYR A 16 13.91 -24.07 -2.08
N LEU A 17 13.17 -25.18 -2.21
CA LEU A 17 12.69 -25.65 -3.51
C LEU A 17 11.61 -24.72 -4.10
N TYR A 18 10.83 -24.07 -3.26
CA TYR A 18 9.75 -23.14 -3.68
C TYR A 18 10.22 -21.68 -3.70
N PHE A 19 11.09 -21.30 -2.78
CA PHE A 19 11.56 -19.92 -2.61
C PHE A 19 13.08 -19.91 -2.51
N PRO A 20 13.79 -19.62 -3.61
CA PRO A 20 15.26 -19.66 -3.63
C PRO A 20 15.91 -18.66 -2.67
N THR A 21 15.21 -17.56 -2.37
CA THR A 21 15.65 -16.54 -1.42
C THR A 21 14.54 -16.21 -0.41
N ARG A 22 14.92 -15.59 0.69
CA ARG A 22 13.94 -15.04 1.66
C ARG A 22 13.10 -13.93 1.03
N GLU A 23 13.71 -13.15 0.17
CA GLU A 23 13.10 -12.05 -0.55
C GLU A 23 12.05 -12.55 -1.56
N ALA A 24 12.30 -13.70 -2.23
CA ALA A 24 11.31 -14.35 -3.09
C ALA A 24 10.06 -14.80 -2.29
N LEU A 25 10.27 -15.35 -1.09
CA LEU A 25 9.15 -15.67 -0.18
C LEU A 25 8.38 -14.41 0.21
N PHE A 26 9.06 -13.34 0.59
CA PHE A 26 8.40 -12.08 0.96
C PHE A 26 7.68 -11.44 -0.22
N LEU A 27 8.22 -11.51 -1.43
CA LEU A 27 7.53 -11.03 -2.62
C LEU A 27 6.24 -11.83 -2.90
N SER A 28 6.28 -13.16 -2.72
CA SER A 28 5.09 -14.01 -2.84
C SER A 28 4.03 -13.68 -1.79
N LEU A 29 4.43 -13.48 -0.52
CA LEU A 29 3.52 -13.04 0.55
C LEU A 29 2.90 -11.66 0.23
N LEU A 30 3.71 -10.73 -0.27
CA LEU A 30 3.24 -9.42 -0.69
C LEU A 30 2.22 -9.54 -1.82
N GLY A 31 2.44 -10.44 -2.79
CA GLY A 31 1.47 -10.74 -3.85
C GLY A 31 0.12 -11.18 -3.31
N GLY A 32 0.11 -12.10 -2.32
CA GLY A 32 -1.10 -12.53 -1.63
C GLY A 32 -1.80 -11.39 -0.87
N HIS A 33 -1.04 -10.53 -0.19
CA HIS A 33 -1.59 -9.35 0.46
C HIS A 33 -2.22 -8.36 -0.52
N TYR A 34 -1.57 -8.11 -1.67
CA TYR A 34 -2.15 -7.27 -2.73
C TYR A 34 -3.43 -7.86 -3.28
N ALA A 35 -3.46 -9.17 -3.56
CA ALA A 35 -4.67 -9.83 -4.06
C ALA A 35 -5.85 -9.62 -3.09
N ALA A 36 -5.66 -9.94 -1.81
CA ALA A 36 -6.69 -9.77 -0.79
C ALA A 36 -7.10 -8.30 -0.57
N TRP A 37 -6.16 -7.37 -0.70
CA TRP A 37 -6.45 -5.94 -0.59
C TRP A 37 -7.24 -5.42 -1.79
N PHE A 38 -6.88 -5.81 -3.01
CA PHE A 38 -7.64 -5.45 -4.21
C PHE A 38 -9.04 -6.06 -4.23
N ASP A 39 -9.20 -7.31 -3.76
CA ASP A 39 -10.53 -7.93 -3.65
C ASP A 39 -11.43 -7.17 -2.67
N ALA A 40 -10.89 -6.71 -1.54
CA ALA A 40 -11.60 -5.87 -0.60
C ALA A 40 -11.92 -4.48 -1.18
N LEU A 41 -10.98 -3.89 -1.94
CA LEU A 41 -11.19 -2.62 -2.64
C LEU A 41 -12.32 -2.75 -3.68
N ASP A 42 -12.27 -3.78 -4.53
CA ASP A 42 -13.27 -4.00 -5.57
C ASP A 42 -14.66 -4.22 -4.95
N ALA A 43 -14.77 -4.99 -3.86
CA ALA A 43 -16.01 -5.15 -3.12
C ALA A 43 -16.55 -3.79 -2.63
N ARG A 44 -15.69 -2.94 -2.05
CA ARG A 44 -16.08 -1.60 -1.58
C ARG A 44 -16.51 -0.67 -2.71
N LEU A 45 -15.87 -0.76 -3.88
CA LEU A 45 -16.19 0.06 -5.05
C LEU A 45 -17.56 -0.29 -5.68
N HIS A 46 -18.06 -1.50 -5.46
CA HIS A 46 -19.40 -1.92 -5.90
C HIS A 46 -20.52 -1.41 -4.98
N GLU A 47 -20.20 -0.91 -3.78
CA GLU A 47 -21.20 -0.33 -2.89
C GLU A 47 -21.57 1.09 -3.36
N PRO A 48 -22.87 1.44 -3.38
CA PRO A 48 -23.31 2.78 -3.82
C PRO A 48 -22.90 3.87 -2.84
N GLY A 49 -22.82 5.11 -3.34
CA GLY A 49 -22.65 6.30 -2.52
C GLY A 49 -21.24 6.52 -1.97
N LEU A 50 -20.22 6.00 -2.63
CA LEU A 50 -18.83 6.26 -2.25
C LEU A 50 -18.48 7.73 -2.52
N THR A 51 -18.01 8.40 -1.48
CA THR A 51 -17.50 9.78 -1.53
C THR A 51 -15.98 9.81 -1.33
N ALA A 52 -15.32 10.92 -1.67
CA ALA A 52 -13.88 11.08 -1.42
C ALA A 52 -13.51 10.88 0.06
N PRO A 53 -14.21 11.51 1.04
CA PRO A 53 -13.96 11.21 2.46
C PRO A 53 -14.24 9.76 2.83
N GLY A 54 -15.33 9.16 2.35
CA GLY A 54 -15.70 7.77 2.65
C GLY A 54 -14.66 6.77 2.11
N TRP A 55 -14.11 7.02 0.93
CA TRP A 55 -13.02 6.22 0.37
C TRP A 55 -11.73 6.39 1.16
N ALA A 56 -11.35 7.62 1.53
CA ALA A 56 -10.18 7.90 2.34
C ALA A 56 -10.26 7.22 3.72
N ASP A 57 -11.42 7.27 4.37
CA ASP A 57 -11.67 6.60 5.64
C ASP A 57 -11.56 5.07 5.50
N TRP A 58 -12.07 4.51 4.42
CA TRP A 58 -12.01 3.07 4.16
C TRP A 58 -10.55 2.62 3.92
N ILE A 59 -9.81 3.27 3.01
CA ILE A 59 -8.39 2.98 2.74
C ILE A 59 -7.56 3.04 4.02
N THR A 60 -7.74 4.09 4.82
CA THR A 60 -6.99 4.29 6.06
C THR A 60 -7.22 3.15 7.04
N ARG A 61 -8.47 2.72 7.25
CA ARG A 61 -8.81 1.59 8.12
C ARG A 61 -8.27 0.27 7.61
N GLU A 62 -8.40 0.01 6.31
CA GLU A 62 -7.89 -1.21 5.67
C GLU A 62 -6.37 -1.35 5.81
N LEU A 63 -5.62 -0.25 5.63
CA LEU A 63 -4.17 -0.25 5.80
C LEU A 63 -3.78 -0.39 7.28
N ALA A 64 -4.46 0.28 8.19
CA ALA A 64 -4.22 0.15 9.63
C ALA A 64 -4.48 -1.27 10.15
N ALA A 65 -5.48 -1.96 9.59
CA ALA A 65 -5.78 -3.36 9.93
C ALA A 65 -4.76 -4.37 9.35
N ARG A 66 -3.87 -3.94 8.44
CA ARG A 66 -2.93 -4.80 7.71
C ARG A 66 -1.46 -4.37 7.89
N PRO A 67 -0.91 -4.28 9.10
CA PRO A 67 0.43 -3.75 9.35
C PRO A 67 1.54 -4.55 8.65
N SER A 68 1.36 -5.86 8.46
CA SER A 68 2.31 -6.69 7.72
C SER A 68 2.34 -6.34 6.23
N PHE A 69 1.19 -6.05 5.63
CA PHE A 69 1.09 -5.57 4.26
C PHE A 69 1.84 -4.24 4.08
N VAL A 70 1.56 -3.26 4.92
CA VAL A 70 2.22 -1.93 4.88
C VAL A 70 3.74 -2.06 5.00
N ARG A 71 4.24 -2.92 5.91
CA ARG A 71 5.68 -3.20 6.05
C ARG A 71 6.29 -3.83 4.80
N LEU A 72 5.60 -4.79 4.17
CA LEU A 72 6.09 -5.43 2.96
C LEU A 72 6.09 -4.47 1.76
N VAL A 73 5.08 -3.60 1.64
CA VAL A 73 5.08 -2.52 0.63
C VAL A 73 6.29 -1.61 0.79
N ALA A 74 6.64 -1.24 2.02
CA ALA A 74 7.83 -0.41 2.29
C ALA A 74 9.15 -1.09 1.89
N LEU A 75 9.22 -2.42 1.91
CA LEU A 75 10.40 -3.17 1.50
C LEU A 75 10.47 -3.45 0.00
N LEU A 76 9.37 -3.29 -0.74
CA LEU A 76 9.27 -3.72 -2.14
C LEU A 76 10.41 -3.16 -3.00
N HIS A 77 10.54 -1.84 -3.06
CA HIS A 77 11.50 -1.18 -3.96
C HIS A 77 12.94 -1.19 -3.45
N VAL A 78 13.12 -1.19 -2.13
CA VAL A 78 14.46 -1.05 -1.52
C VAL A 78 15.13 -2.39 -1.23
N VAL A 79 14.37 -3.47 -1.14
CA VAL A 79 14.91 -4.79 -0.77
C VAL A 79 14.44 -5.89 -1.73
N LEU A 80 13.11 -6.04 -1.94
CA LEU A 80 12.60 -7.24 -2.61
C LEU A 80 12.96 -7.23 -4.09
N GLU A 81 12.75 -6.14 -4.80
CA GLU A 81 13.04 -6.03 -6.24
C GLU A 81 14.52 -6.16 -6.58
N GLN A 82 15.41 -5.85 -5.63
CA GLN A 82 16.84 -5.93 -5.82
C GLN A 82 17.43 -7.33 -5.58
N ASN A 83 16.71 -8.19 -4.83
CA ASN A 83 17.21 -9.46 -4.35
C ASN A 83 16.37 -10.68 -4.80
N VAL A 84 15.44 -10.45 -5.75
CA VAL A 84 14.61 -11.50 -6.35
C VAL A 84 14.95 -11.61 -7.84
N PRO A 85 14.96 -12.81 -8.45
CA PRO A 85 15.22 -12.98 -9.88
C PRO A 85 14.26 -12.13 -10.73
N LEU A 86 14.81 -11.46 -11.75
CA LEU A 86 14.07 -10.53 -12.61
C LEU A 86 12.77 -11.11 -13.19
N PRO A 87 12.69 -12.37 -13.66
CA PRO A 87 11.44 -12.95 -14.17
C PRO A 87 10.31 -12.95 -13.14
N GLU A 88 10.61 -13.24 -11.86
CA GLU A 88 9.65 -13.26 -10.76
C GLU A 88 9.17 -11.83 -10.43
N VAL A 89 10.10 -10.87 -10.37
CA VAL A 89 9.74 -9.45 -10.17
C VAL A 89 8.84 -8.97 -11.30
N LEU A 90 9.14 -9.29 -12.55
CA LEU A 90 8.33 -8.90 -13.70
C LEU A 90 6.94 -9.56 -13.69
N ALA A 91 6.85 -10.82 -13.28
CA ALA A 91 5.57 -11.50 -13.12
C ALA A 91 4.69 -10.80 -12.07
N PHE A 92 5.27 -10.51 -10.90
CA PHE A 92 4.60 -9.74 -9.84
C PHE A 92 4.13 -8.36 -10.34
N LYS A 93 5.00 -7.59 -11.03
CA LYS A 93 4.66 -6.27 -11.57
C LYS A 93 3.53 -6.32 -12.59
N ARG A 94 3.49 -7.35 -13.47
CA ARG A 94 2.40 -7.51 -14.44
C ARG A 94 1.06 -7.75 -13.74
N GLN A 95 1.03 -8.62 -12.73
CA GLN A 95 -0.17 -8.89 -11.93
C GLN A 95 -0.65 -7.61 -11.21
N LEU A 96 0.28 -6.90 -10.56
CA LEU A 96 -0.02 -5.64 -9.88
C LEU A 96 -0.59 -4.60 -10.87
N ALA A 97 0.05 -4.40 -12.02
CA ALA A 97 -0.40 -3.44 -13.04
C ALA A 97 -1.79 -3.80 -13.60
N GLN A 98 -2.08 -5.08 -13.80
CA GLN A 98 -3.39 -5.55 -14.26
C GLN A 98 -4.48 -5.24 -13.21
N ARG A 99 -4.20 -5.53 -11.93
CA ARG A 99 -5.16 -5.21 -10.84
C ARG A 99 -5.37 -3.71 -10.71
N MET A 100 -4.31 -2.92 -10.76
CA MET A 100 -4.40 -1.45 -10.72
C MET A 100 -5.23 -0.88 -11.86
N LYS A 101 -5.09 -1.43 -13.07
CA LYS A 101 -5.89 -1.01 -14.23
C LYS A 101 -7.39 -1.34 -14.01
N TYR A 102 -7.70 -2.56 -13.56
CA TYR A 102 -9.08 -3.01 -13.33
C TYR A 102 -9.74 -2.19 -12.20
N SER A 103 -9.17 -2.21 -11.00
CA SER A 103 -9.71 -1.49 -9.85
C SER A 103 -9.66 0.04 -10.02
N GLY A 104 -8.67 0.54 -10.80
CA GLY A 104 -8.56 1.95 -11.17
C GLY A 104 -9.76 2.43 -11.98
N ALA A 105 -10.18 1.66 -12.99
CA ALA A 105 -11.38 1.99 -13.78
C ALA A 105 -12.66 2.00 -12.92
N ALA A 106 -12.80 1.05 -12.00
CA ALA A 106 -13.92 1.03 -11.06
C ALA A 106 -13.89 2.23 -10.09
N LEU A 107 -12.70 2.62 -9.63
CA LEU A 107 -12.49 3.78 -8.77
C LEU A 107 -12.84 5.09 -9.48
N GLU A 108 -12.53 5.22 -10.78
CA GLU A 108 -12.90 6.36 -11.62
C GLU A 108 -14.42 6.52 -11.68
N GLN A 109 -15.14 5.44 -11.88
CA GLN A 109 -16.61 5.46 -11.90
C GLN A 109 -17.19 5.82 -10.52
N ALA A 110 -16.69 5.17 -9.46
CA ALA A 110 -17.21 5.36 -8.11
C ALA A 110 -16.98 6.77 -7.54
N LEU A 111 -15.85 7.39 -7.87
CA LEU A 111 -15.46 8.74 -7.38
C LEU A 111 -15.58 9.83 -8.45
N GLN A 112 -16.11 9.53 -9.64
CA GLN A 112 -16.24 10.47 -10.75
C GLN A 112 -14.91 11.15 -11.12
N LEU A 113 -13.86 10.34 -11.26
CA LEU A 113 -12.52 10.79 -11.64
C LEU A 113 -12.35 10.77 -13.15
N PRO A 114 -11.42 11.58 -13.71
CA PRO A 114 -11.02 11.49 -15.11
C PRO A 114 -10.45 10.11 -15.46
N GLU A 115 -10.53 9.74 -16.75
CA GLU A 115 -9.92 8.52 -17.27
C GLU A 115 -8.41 8.44 -16.93
N GLY A 116 -7.95 7.30 -16.49
CA GLY A 116 -6.58 7.02 -16.05
C GLY A 116 -6.23 7.55 -14.65
N ALA A 117 -7.08 8.38 -14.04
CA ALA A 117 -6.80 8.95 -12.73
C ALA A 117 -6.89 7.92 -11.61
N GLY A 118 -7.78 6.94 -11.70
CA GLY A 118 -7.91 5.86 -10.72
C GLY A 118 -6.66 4.98 -10.65
N SER A 119 -6.16 4.53 -11.80
CA SER A 119 -4.90 3.75 -11.85
C SER A 119 -3.71 4.56 -11.34
N ARG A 120 -3.65 5.86 -11.65
CA ARG A 120 -2.62 6.78 -11.16
C ARG A 120 -2.71 6.96 -9.65
N LEU A 121 -3.90 7.09 -9.10
CA LEU A 121 -4.11 7.21 -7.65
C LEU A 121 -3.64 5.95 -6.91
N LEU A 122 -3.96 4.75 -7.44
CA LEU A 122 -3.46 3.48 -6.91
C LEU A 122 -1.93 3.37 -7.01
N LEU A 123 -1.32 3.90 -8.08
CA LEU A 123 0.14 3.99 -8.20
C LEU A 123 0.74 4.93 -7.14
N TRP A 124 0.15 6.10 -6.92
CA TRP A 124 0.62 7.04 -5.90
C TRP A 124 0.56 6.45 -4.49
N LEU A 125 -0.41 5.59 -4.18
CA LEU A 125 -0.46 4.89 -2.91
C LEU A 125 0.80 4.05 -2.64
N GLN A 126 1.47 3.55 -3.68
CA GLN A 126 2.74 2.81 -3.53
C GLN A 126 3.86 3.68 -2.92
N ALA A 127 3.83 4.98 -3.13
CA ALA A 127 4.80 5.92 -2.55
C ALA A 127 4.29 6.52 -1.22
N ILE A 128 3.00 6.85 -1.15
CA ILE A 128 2.39 7.53 0.00
C ILE A 128 2.36 6.62 1.23
N VAL A 129 1.89 5.38 1.07
CA VAL A 129 1.71 4.44 2.20
C VAL A 129 3.02 4.16 2.93
N PRO A 130 4.11 3.72 2.27
CA PRO A 130 5.37 3.48 2.97
C PRO A 130 5.99 4.75 3.54
N GLY A 131 5.89 5.87 2.84
CA GLY A 131 6.41 7.15 3.31
C GLY A 131 5.75 7.59 4.62
N LEU A 132 4.43 7.66 4.66
CA LEU A 132 3.69 8.01 5.87
C LEU A 132 3.89 7.00 6.99
N ALA A 133 3.90 5.70 6.68
CA ALA A 133 4.11 4.67 7.69
C ALA A 133 5.49 4.78 8.36
N GLN A 134 6.54 5.10 7.60
CA GLN A 134 7.88 5.32 8.14
C GLN A 134 7.94 6.58 9.01
N MET A 135 7.35 7.69 8.58
CA MET A 135 7.30 8.93 9.34
C MET A 135 6.50 8.80 10.64
N ALA A 136 5.40 8.05 10.61
CA ALA A 136 4.53 7.84 11.77
C ALA A 136 5.11 6.88 12.83
N ALA A 137 6.14 6.10 12.48
CA ALA A 137 6.74 5.09 13.35
C ALA A 137 8.23 5.30 13.60
N PRO A 138 8.68 6.49 14.08
CA PRO A 138 10.08 6.68 14.43
C PRO A 138 10.48 5.75 15.59
N PRO A 139 11.77 5.39 15.72
CA PRO A 139 12.27 4.60 16.83
C PRO A 139 11.87 5.21 18.19
N PRO A 140 11.51 4.39 19.20
CA PRO A 140 11.00 4.90 20.47
C PRO A 140 11.88 5.97 21.14
N PRO A 141 13.24 5.88 21.17
CA PRO A 141 14.06 6.93 21.75
C PRO A 141 13.96 8.28 20.99
N LEU A 142 13.91 8.22 19.65
CA LEU A 142 13.74 9.42 18.81
C LEU A 142 12.36 10.03 19.03
N ARG A 143 11.30 9.20 19.05
CA ARG A 143 9.93 9.67 19.32
C ARG A 143 9.84 10.40 20.66
N ALA A 144 10.44 9.85 21.72
CA ALA A 144 10.46 10.48 23.04
C ALA A 144 11.21 11.82 23.04
N ALA A 145 12.35 11.89 22.38
CA ALA A 145 13.14 13.13 22.27
C ALA A 145 12.38 14.23 21.51
N VAL A 146 11.79 13.88 20.36
CA VAL A 146 10.98 14.82 19.55
C VAL A 146 9.72 15.27 20.29
N ALA A 147 9.07 14.40 21.04
CA ALA A 147 7.88 14.73 21.82
C ALA A 147 8.17 15.69 22.99
N ALA A 148 9.40 15.67 23.52
CA ALA A 148 9.83 16.54 24.61
C ALA A 148 10.26 17.94 24.14
N ASP A 149 10.44 18.14 22.83
CA ASP A 149 10.91 19.38 22.23
C ASP A 149 9.74 20.14 21.58
N THR A 150 9.47 21.34 22.08
CA THR A 150 8.34 22.18 21.60
C THR A 150 8.50 22.65 20.16
N GLU A 151 9.72 22.74 19.65
CA GLU A 151 9.97 23.11 18.25
C GLU A 151 9.84 21.92 17.30
N LEU A 152 10.07 20.70 17.81
CA LEU A 152 10.08 19.47 17.00
C LEU A 152 8.78 18.68 17.07
N VAL A 153 7.94 18.87 18.09
CA VAL A 153 6.70 18.07 18.31
C VAL A 153 5.79 18.04 17.09
N GLY A 154 5.77 19.12 16.29
CA GLY A 154 5.00 19.20 15.03
C GLY A 154 5.47 18.25 13.92
N LEU A 155 6.64 17.61 14.07
CA LEU A 155 7.13 16.57 13.16
C LEU A 155 6.58 15.17 13.47
N LEU A 156 5.94 14.99 14.63
CA LEU A 156 5.26 13.75 14.97
C LEU A 156 3.91 13.70 14.28
N ILE A 157 3.76 12.76 13.37
CA ILE A 157 2.50 12.57 12.65
C ILE A 157 1.77 11.33 13.13
N ASP A 158 0.44 11.35 12.99
CA ASP A 158 -0.42 10.16 13.09
C ASP A 158 -0.73 9.64 11.68
N PHE A 159 -0.44 8.36 11.44
CA PHE A 159 -0.61 7.76 10.12
C PHE A 159 -2.03 7.88 9.59
N ALA A 160 -3.04 7.63 10.43
CA ALA A 160 -4.42 7.61 9.98
C ALA A 160 -4.91 9.01 9.64
N THR A 161 -4.56 9.99 10.46
CA THR A 161 -4.91 11.39 10.25
C THR A 161 -4.32 11.93 8.95
N GLU A 162 -3.01 11.73 8.74
CA GLU A 162 -2.32 12.24 7.56
C GLU A 162 -2.73 11.51 6.27
N MET A 163 -2.89 10.19 6.34
CA MET A 163 -3.34 9.39 5.19
C MET A 163 -4.72 9.86 4.74
N ARG A 164 -5.66 10.01 5.67
CA ARG A 164 -7.01 10.47 5.37
C ARG A 164 -7.01 11.87 4.73
N ALA A 165 -6.32 12.82 5.35
CA ALA A 165 -6.27 14.20 4.87
C ALA A 165 -5.69 14.29 3.46
N LEU A 166 -4.58 13.59 3.22
CA LEU A 166 -3.89 13.55 1.94
C LEU A 166 -4.76 12.91 0.85
N LEU A 167 -5.43 11.78 1.15
CA LEU A 167 -6.29 11.11 0.18
C LEU A 167 -7.48 11.96 -0.22
N VAL A 168 -8.13 12.65 0.73
CA VAL A 168 -9.22 13.57 0.45
C VAL A 168 -8.73 14.71 -0.47
N ALA A 169 -7.60 15.33 -0.15
CA ALA A 169 -7.03 16.42 -0.94
C ALA A 169 -6.67 15.97 -2.36
N VAL A 170 -6.07 14.79 -2.52
CA VAL A 170 -5.69 14.23 -3.83
C VAL A 170 -6.93 13.91 -4.67
N VAL A 171 -7.94 13.27 -4.10
CA VAL A 171 -9.18 12.95 -4.84
C VAL A 171 -9.89 14.22 -5.30
N HIS A 172 -10.08 15.22 -4.41
CA HIS A 172 -10.67 16.50 -4.80
C HIS A 172 -9.86 17.23 -5.88
N GLY A 173 -8.52 17.20 -5.79
CA GLY A 173 -7.65 17.77 -6.83
C GLY A 173 -7.76 17.06 -8.19
N LEU A 174 -8.06 15.76 -8.21
CA LEU A 174 -8.35 15.02 -9.44
C LEU A 174 -9.73 15.32 -10.00
N GLN A 175 -10.75 15.47 -9.14
CA GLN A 175 -12.12 15.84 -9.55
C GLN A 175 -12.19 17.25 -10.14
N GLY A 176 -11.51 18.23 -9.52
CA GLY A 176 -11.51 19.63 -9.97
C GLY A 176 -10.89 19.86 -11.36
N LYS A 177 -10.02 18.95 -11.83
CA LYS A 177 -9.48 19.00 -13.20
C LYS A 177 -10.50 18.69 -14.29
N THR A 178 -11.61 18.06 -13.94
CA THR A 178 -12.69 17.72 -14.89
C THR A 178 -13.53 18.95 -15.23
N GLU A 179 -13.65 19.95 -14.34
CA GLU A 179 -14.45 21.14 -14.54
C GLU A 179 -13.74 22.22 -15.40
N THR A 180 -12.40 22.21 -15.46
CA THR A 180 -11.61 23.23 -16.19
C THR A 180 -11.39 22.88 -17.66
N SER A 181 -11.77 21.67 -18.12
CA SER A 181 -11.60 21.18 -19.50
C SER A 181 -12.89 21.21 -20.33
N ARG A 182 -13.92 21.90 -19.89
CA ARG A 182 -15.13 22.21 -20.65
C ARG A 182 -15.18 23.69 -20.94
#